data_e1fcce1a0a7f8c675ff127060c2f6f2d
#
_entry.id   e1fcce1a0a7f8c675ff127060c2f6f2d
#
_cell.length_a   1.000
_cell.length_b   1.000
_cell.length_c   1.000
_cell.angle_alpha   90.00
_cell.angle_beta   90.00
_cell.angle_gamma   90.00
#
_symmetry.space_group_name_H-M   'P 1'
#
loop_
_entity.id
_entity.type
_entity.pdbx_description
1 polymer ?
#
loop_
_entity_poly.entity_id
_entity_poly.type
_entity_poly.pdbx_seq_one_letter_code
_entity_poly.pdbx_strand_id
1 'polypeptide(L)'
;MNIIRQEGLSMPVSQELINIILAELSKKPPVKPNIRAVTLLFKDINYSAENGGFHPVEIRLITRNDEWYFDYITDFKYMGADPELEKEIDISWSQRYVFLSYAGDLPPGEGRDIFALWQRNFVHYHFLNIYTLTVMWES
;
A
#
# COMPACT_ATOMS: atom_id res chain seq x y z
N MET A 1 12.97 -7.65 10.43
CA MET A 1 11.53 -7.78 10.09
C MET A 1 11.35 -8.96 9.14
N ASN A 2 10.76 -10.04 9.61
CA ASN A 2 10.57 -11.26 8.81
C ASN A 2 9.09 -11.58 8.59
N ILE A 3 8.22 -11.06 9.45
CA ILE A 3 6.78 -11.30 9.42
C ILE A 3 6.06 -9.97 9.56
N ILE A 4 5.04 -9.77 8.74
CA ILE A 4 4.13 -8.63 8.85
C ILE A 4 2.74 -9.20 9.15
N ARG A 5 2.19 -8.84 10.30
CA ARG A 5 0.90 -9.34 10.76
C ARG A 5 -0.26 -8.56 10.14
N GLN A 6 -1.38 -9.25 10.01
CA GLN A 6 -2.61 -8.72 9.44
C GLN A 6 -3.71 -8.84 10.47
N GLU A 7 -3.87 -7.82 11.29
CA GLU A 7 -4.84 -7.82 12.38
C GLU A 7 -5.82 -6.66 12.22
N GLY A 8 -7.07 -6.89 12.56
CA GLY A 8 -8.13 -5.89 12.53
C GLY A 8 -9.08 -5.99 11.35
N LEU A 9 -8.66 -6.62 10.26
CA LEU A 9 -9.47 -6.73 9.05
C LEU A 9 -9.17 -8.05 8.34
N SER A 10 -10.22 -8.78 7.93
CA SER A 10 -10.06 -10.04 7.21
C SER A 10 -9.82 -9.79 5.72
N MET A 11 -8.64 -9.26 5.42
CA MET A 11 -8.19 -8.94 4.05
C MET A 11 -6.81 -9.57 3.84
N PRO A 12 -6.75 -10.79 3.27
CA PRO A 12 -5.47 -11.49 3.14
C PRO A 12 -4.50 -10.77 2.21
N VAL A 13 -3.29 -10.53 2.69
CA VAL A 13 -2.18 -10.02 1.89
C VAL A 13 -1.39 -11.20 1.36
N SER A 14 -1.13 -11.22 0.04
CA SER A 14 -0.41 -12.31 -0.58
C SER A 14 1.04 -12.37 -0.12
N GLN A 15 1.62 -13.57 -0.12
CA GLN A 15 3.03 -13.74 0.22
C GLN A 15 3.94 -13.01 -0.76
N GLU A 16 3.57 -12.93 -2.04
CA GLU A 16 4.32 -12.21 -3.07
C GLU A 16 4.42 -10.72 -2.73
N LEU A 17 3.31 -10.10 -2.30
CA LEU A 17 3.32 -8.70 -1.89
C LEU A 17 4.16 -8.49 -0.64
N ILE A 18 4.03 -9.36 0.35
CA ILE A 18 4.86 -9.30 1.56
C ILE A 18 6.33 -9.42 1.21
N ASN A 19 6.70 -10.33 0.32
CA ASN A 19 8.09 -10.51 -0.10
C ASN A 19 8.64 -9.26 -0.79
N ILE A 20 7.85 -8.58 -1.62
CA ILE A 20 8.22 -7.30 -2.24
C ILE A 20 8.52 -6.26 -1.16
N ILE A 21 7.63 -6.11 -0.20
CA ILE A 21 7.77 -5.14 0.90
C ILE A 21 9.07 -5.43 1.67
N LEU A 22 9.29 -6.67 2.09
CA LEU A 22 10.46 -7.04 2.87
C LEU A 22 11.76 -6.83 2.08
N ALA A 23 11.78 -7.18 0.80
CA ALA A 23 12.94 -7.00 -0.06
C ALA A 23 13.28 -5.51 -0.24
N GLU A 24 12.28 -4.67 -0.45
CA GLU A 24 12.49 -3.23 -0.62
C GLU A 24 12.96 -2.56 0.68
N LEU A 25 12.39 -2.95 1.82
CA LEU A 25 12.82 -2.43 3.11
C LEU A 25 14.26 -2.84 3.45
N SER A 26 14.69 -4.02 3.06
CA SER A 26 16.05 -4.49 3.30
C SER A 26 17.11 -3.68 2.55
N LYS A 27 16.74 -3.05 1.43
CA LYS A 27 17.63 -2.18 0.66
C LYS A 27 17.81 -0.80 1.27
N LYS A 28 16.87 -0.38 2.12
CA LYS A 28 16.85 0.96 2.72
C LYS A 28 16.61 0.87 4.22
N PRO A 29 17.56 0.32 4.99
CA PRO A 29 17.38 0.11 6.42
C PRO A 29 17.28 1.43 7.17
N PRO A 30 16.64 1.45 8.36
CA PRO A 30 16.53 2.67 9.15
C PRO A 30 17.90 3.10 9.69
N VAL A 31 18.08 4.41 9.80
CA VAL A 31 19.30 5.03 10.35
C VAL A 31 19.18 5.25 11.86
N LYS A 32 17.95 5.54 12.33
CA LYS A 32 17.67 5.83 13.75
C LYS A 32 17.17 4.59 14.48
N PRO A 33 17.43 4.47 15.79
CA PRO A 33 16.85 3.41 16.61
C PRO A 33 15.38 3.68 16.94
N ASN A 34 14.72 2.70 17.56
CA ASN A 34 13.35 2.81 18.09
C ASN A 34 12.32 3.20 17.01
N ILE A 35 12.37 2.51 15.90
CA ILE A 35 11.44 2.75 14.79
C ILE A 35 10.03 2.27 15.18
N ARG A 36 9.03 3.14 14.93
CA ARG A 36 7.62 2.86 15.23
C ARG A 36 6.78 2.59 14.00
N ALA A 37 7.18 3.12 12.86
CA ALA A 37 6.42 2.96 11.62
C ALA A 37 7.34 3.10 10.42
N VAL A 38 6.87 2.62 9.28
CA VAL A 38 7.52 2.83 7.99
C VAL A 38 6.45 3.00 6.92
N THR A 39 6.68 3.96 6.02
CA THR A 39 5.83 4.19 4.86
C THR A 39 6.63 3.95 3.60
N LEU A 40 6.11 3.09 2.72
CA LEU A 40 6.64 2.84 1.40
C LEU A 40 5.74 3.54 0.39
N LEU A 41 6.33 4.40 -0.45
CA LEU A 41 5.60 5.10 -1.50
C LEU A 41 6.15 4.67 -2.86
N PHE A 42 5.34 3.96 -3.64
CA PHE A 42 5.64 3.49 -4.98
C PHE A 42 5.05 4.48 -5.99
N LYS A 43 5.89 5.07 -6.82
CA LYS A 43 5.45 6.06 -7.82
C LYS A 43 5.94 5.71 -9.21
N ASP A 44 5.03 5.78 -10.19
CA ASP A 44 5.38 5.90 -11.59
C ASP A 44 5.59 7.39 -11.87
N ILE A 45 6.84 7.79 -12.14
CA ILE A 45 7.20 9.19 -12.36
C ILE A 45 6.55 9.77 -13.62
N ASN A 46 6.06 8.91 -14.52
CA ASN A 46 5.39 9.33 -15.76
C ASN A 46 3.87 9.43 -15.61
N TYR A 47 3.32 9.08 -14.43
CA TYR A 47 1.88 9.15 -14.20
C TYR A 47 1.41 10.60 -14.12
N SER A 48 0.42 10.94 -14.94
CA SER A 48 -0.22 12.24 -14.94
C SER A 48 -1.71 12.13 -15.25
N ALA A 49 -2.47 13.17 -14.94
CA ALA A 49 -3.88 13.25 -15.29
C ALA A 49 -4.11 13.22 -16.81
N GLU A 50 -3.17 13.76 -17.59
CA GLU A 50 -3.29 13.87 -19.04
C GLU A 50 -2.91 12.57 -19.75
N ASN A 51 -1.81 11.95 -19.34
CA ASN A 51 -1.22 10.81 -20.07
C ASN A 51 -1.55 9.46 -19.43
N GLY A 52 -2.15 9.45 -18.24
CA GLY A 52 -2.34 8.22 -17.49
C GLY A 52 -1.04 7.66 -16.95
N GLY A 53 -1.02 6.36 -16.74
CA GLY A 53 0.11 5.64 -16.18
C GLY A 53 -0.31 4.78 -15.00
N PHE A 54 0.66 4.40 -14.16
CA PHE A 54 0.42 3.53 -13.01
C PHE A 54 0.22 4.38 -11.75
N HIS A 55 -0.83 4.09 -11.01
CA HIS A 55 -1.22 4.86 -9.83
C HIS A 55 -0.17 4.81 -8.72
N PRO A 56 0.08 5.90 -7.99
CA PRO A 56 0.88 5.86 -6.78
C PRO A 56 0.26 4.94 -5.73
N VAL A 57 1.09 4.16 -5.06
CA VAL A 57 0.66 3.24 -4.00
C VAL A 57 1.44 3.56 -2.73
N GLU A 58 0.73 3.75 -1.64
CA GLU A 58 1.31 3.98 -0.33
C GLU A 58 0.97 2.83 0.61
N ILE A 59 2.01 2.23 1.19
CA ILE A 59 1.86 1.13 2.15
C ILE A 59 2.49 1.57 3.45
N ARG A 60 1.73 1.52 4.55
CA ARG A 60 2.25 1.86 5.87
C ARG A 60 2.18 0.66 6.80
N LEU A 61 3.30 0.43 7.49
CA LEU A 61 3.43 -0.60 8.52
C LEU A 61 3.71 0.09 9.86
N ILE A 62 3.19 -0.49 10.93
CA ILE A 62 3.40 0.01 12.29
C ILE A 62 3.89 -1.10 13.21
N THR A 63 4.58 -0.73 14.28
CA THR A 63 4.98 -1.68 15.33
C THR A 63 4.05 -1.60 16.51
N ARG A 64 3.76 -2.77 17.09
CA ARG A 64 3.12 -2.93 18.41
C ARG A 64 3.78 -4.10 19.11
N ASN A 65 4.28 -3.90 20.32
CA ASN A 65 4.96 -4.94 21.11
C ASN A 65 6.09 -5.62 20.33
N ASP A 66 6.90 -4.81 19.64
CA ASP A 66 8.05 -5.25 18.80
C ASP A 66 7.67 -6.11 17.60
N GLU A 67 6.39 -6.16 17.24
CA GLU A 67 5.90 -6.85 16.05
C GLU A 67 5.39 -5.85 15.02
N TRP A 68 5.51 -6.21 13.72
CA TRP A 68 5.08 -5.37 12.62
C TRP A 68 3.69 -5.77 12.14
N TYR A 69 2.86 -4.74 11.86
CA TYR A 69 1.47 -4.90 11.41
C TYR A 69 1.20 -4.02 10.20
N PHE A 70 0.32 -4.48 9.31
CA PHE A 70 -0.23 -3.59 8.29
C PHE A 70 -1.10 -2.53 8.94
N ASP A 71 -0.81 -1.26 8.64
CA ASP A 71 -1.69 -0.14 8.98
C ASP A 71 -2.67 0.08 7.83
N TYR A 72 -2.17 0.44 6.64
CA TYR A 72 -3.02 0.62 5.47
C TYR A 72 -2.26 0.38 4.16
N ILE A 73 -3.04 0.16 3.09
CA ILE A 73 -2.59 0.18 1.69
C ILE A 73 -3.54 1.09 0.94
N THR A 74 -3.01 2.11 0.26
CA THR A 74 -3.80 3.08 -0.49
C THR A 74 -3.27 3.24 -1.91
N ASP A 75 -4.17 3.18 -2.87
CA ASP A 75 -3.91 3.46 -4.28
C ASP A 75 -4.55 4.81 -4.61
N PHE A 76 -3.79 5.70 -5.24
CA PHE A 76 -4.24 7.05 -5.56
C PHE A 76 -4.44 7.22 -7.05
N LYS A 77 -5.41 8.06 -7.44
CA LYS A 77 -5.73 8.37 -8.82
C LYS A 77 -6.03 9.84 -8.97
N TYR A 78 -5.65 10.44 -10.10
CA TYR A 78 -6.10 11.78 -10.45
C TYR A 78 -7.59 11.78 -10.76
N MET A 79 -8.36 12.63 -10.11
CA MET A 79 -9.81 12.74 -10.25
C MET A 79 -10.27 14.20 -10.31
N GLY A 80 -11.42 14.41 -10.96
CA GLY A 80 -12.08 15.70 -10.99
C GLY A 80 -11.75 16.56 -12.22
N ALA A 81 -12.48 17.67 -12.37
CA ALA A 81 -12.31 18.60 -13.47
C ALA A 81 -10.97 19.34 -13.38
N ASP A 82 -10.57 19.70 -12.15
CA ASP A 82 -9.21 20.15 -11.83
C ASP A 82 -8.50 18.99 -11.14
N PRO A 83 -7.80 18.13 -11.90
CA PRO A 83 -7.38 16.84 -11.36
C PRO A 83 -6.46 16.94 -10.15
N GLU A 84 -6.85 16.29 -9.06
CA GLU A 84 -6.07 16.13 -7.84
C GLU A 84 -5.95 14.64 -7.53
N LEU A 85 -4.86 14.25 -6.85
CA LEU A 85 -4.70 12.88 -6.38
C LEU A 85 -5.68 12.60 -5.25
N GLU A 86 -6.55 11.62 -5.46
CA GLU A 86 -7.53 11.17 -4.49
C GLU A 86 -7.41 9.65 -4.31
N LYS A 87 -7.91 9.15 -3.18
CA LYS A 87 -7.89 7.72 -2.90
C LYS A 87 -8.85 6.99 -3.82
N GLU A 88 -8.35 6.02 -4.59
CA GLU A 88 -9.19 5.12 -5.39
C GLU A 88 -9.55 3.86 -4.61
N ILE A 89 -8.54 3.23 -4.02
CA ILE A 89 -8.70 2.09 -3.13
C ILE A 89 -7.95 2.43 -1.86
N ASP A 90 -8.59 2.25 -0.72
CA ASP A 90 -7.98 2.48 0.57
C ASP A 90 -8.41 1.38 1.54
N ILE A 91 -7.44 0.59 1.98
CA ILE A 91 -7.66 -0.53 2.88
C ILE A 91 -6.91 -0.25 4.16
N SER A 92 -7.64 -0.16 5.27
CA SER A 92 -7.05 0.09 6.59
C SER A 92 -7.34 -1.06 7.54
N TRP A 93 -6.28 -1.76 7.97
CA TRP A 93 -6.38 -2.76 9.03
C TRP A 93 -6.56 -2.10 10.38
N SER A 94 -5.86 -0.99 10.63
CA SER A 94 -5.94 -0.27 11.92
C SER A 94 -7.32 0.33 12.17
N GLN A 95 -7.95 0.90 11.16
CA GLN A 95 -9.26 1.52 11.25
C GLN A 95 -10.40 0.61 10.76
N ARG A 96 -10.07 -0.57 10.23
CA ARG A 96 -11.01 -1.64 9.86
C ARG A 96 -12.01 -1.24 8.79
N TYR A 97 -11.51 -0.71 7.65
CA TYR A 97 -12.37 -0.40 6.52
C TYR A 97 -11.75 -0.78 5.19
N VAL A 98 -12.60 -0.95 4.19
CA VAL A 98 -12.24 -1.10 2.78
C VAL A 98 -13.04 -0.06 2.02
N PHE A 99 -12.35 0.90 1.41
CA PHE A 99 -12.94 1.99 0.67
C PHE A 99 -12.61 1.87 -0.82
N LEU A 100 -13.63 2.11 -1.66
CA LEU A 100 -13.46 2.18 -3.11
C LEU A 100 -14.16 3.46 -3.61
N SER A 101 -13.46 4.27 -4.40
CA SER A 101 -13.90 5.63 -4.74
C SER A 101 -15.29 5.72 -5.38
N TYR A 102 -15.68 4.70 -6.18
CA TYR A 102 -16.99 4.71 -6.86
C TYR A 102 -18.10 4.00 -6.06
N ALA A 103 -17.77 3.36 -4.96
CA ALA A 103 -18.74 2.57 -4.18
C ALA A 103 -18.79 2.95 -2.70
N GLY A 104 -17.83 3.74 -2.21
CA GLY A 104 -17.68 4.06 -0.79
C GLY A 104 -17.12 2.89 0.02
N ASP A 105 -17.52 2.79 1.28
CA ASP A 105 -17.08 1.70 2.14
C ASP A 105 -17.75 0.38 1.74
N LEU A 106 -16.93 -0.66 1.59
CA LEU A 106 -17.38 -1.99 1.18
C LEU A 106 -17.44 -2.94 2.36
N PRO A 107 -18.41 -3.89 2.36
CA PRO A 107 -18.33 -5.05 3.25
C PRO A 107 -17.04 -5.84 2.98
N PRO A 108 -16.36 -6.38 4.01
CA PRO A 108 -15.10 -7.10 3.82
C PRO A 108 -15.16 -8.24 2.80
N GLY A 109 -16.30 -8.95 2.70
CA GLY A 109 -16.48 -10.03 1.73
C GLY A 109 -16.38 -9.58 0.27
N GLU A 110 -16.94 -8.41 -0.06
CA GLU A 110 -16.83 -7.83 -1.41
C GLU A 110 -15.45 -7.25 -1.66
N GLY A 111 -14.86 -6.64 -0.65
CA GLY A 111 -13.53 -6.05 -0.74
C GLY A 111 -12.42 -7.06 -1.01
N ARG A 112 -12.56 -8.29 -0.51
CA ARG A 112 -11.52 -9.33 -0.66
C ARG A 112 -11.21 -9.66 -2.11
N ASP A 113 -12.22 -9.81 -2.95
CA ASP A 113 -12.03 -10.16 -4.36
C ASP A 113 -11.35 -9.00 -5.12
N ILE A 114 -11.77 -7.79 -4.85
CA ILE A 114 -11.17 -6.57 -5.43
C ILE A 114 -9.71 -6.45 -4.99
N PHE A 115 -9.44 -6.65 -3.72
CA PHE A 115 -8.08 -6.57 -3.19
C PHE A 115 -7.18 -7.67 -3.74
N ALA A 116 -7.68 -8.89 -3.89
CA ALA A 116 -6.91 -9.98 -4.49
C ALA A 116 -6.49 -9.66 -5.93
N LEU A 117 -7.41 -9.11 -6.72
CA LEU A 117 -7.10 -8.66 -8.09
C LEU A 117 -6.10 -7.51 -8.10
N TRP A 118 -6.30 -6.52 -7.24
CA TRP A 118 -5.40 -5.38 -7.11
C TRP A 118 -3.97 -5.83 -6.78
N GLN A 119 -3.82 -6.76 -5.83
CA GLN A 119 -2.51 -7.28 -5.45
C GLN A 119 -1.79 -7.97 -6.61
N ARG A 120 -2.49 -8.80 -7.36
CA ARG A 120 -1.90 -9.47 -8.53
C ARG A 120 -1.39 -8.46 -9.55
N ASN A 121 -2.16 -7.43 -9.81
CA ASN A 121 -1.78 -6.36 -10.73
C ASN A 121 -0.57 -5.58 -10.22
N PHE A 122 -0.58 -5.20 -8.94
CA PHE A 122 0.52 -4.45 -8.34
C PHE A 122 1.83 -5.25 -8.37
N VAL A 123 1.78 -6.53 -8.02
CA VAL A 123 2.96 -7.41 -8.06
C VAL A 123 3.51 -7.49 -9.48
N HIS A 124 2.65 -7.63 -10.47
CA HIS A 124 3.04 -7.65 -11.87
C HIS A 124 3.72 -6.34 -12.29
N TYR A 125 3.13 -5.20 -11.96
CA TYR A 125 3.69 -3.88 -12.27
C TYR A 125 5.04 -3.66 -11.58
N HIS A 126 5.20 -4.11 -10.37
CA HIS A 126 6.47 -4.03 -9.65
C HIS A 126 7.58 -4.78 -10.40
N PHE A 127 7.30 -5.97 -10.92
CA PHE A 127 8.27 -6.74 -11.71
C PHE A 127 8.62 -6.09 -13.07
N LEU A 128 7.79 -5.19 -13.55
CA LEU A 128 8.08 -4.41 -14.76
C LEU A 128 9.01 -3.21 -14.50
N ASN A 129 9.46 -3.02 -13.26
CA ASN A 129 10.32 -1.92 -12.82
C ASN A 129 9.73 -0.52 -13.12
N ILE A 130 8.42 -0.39 -12.99
CA ILE A 130 7.71 0.84 -13.26
C ILE A 130 7.90 1.86 -12.14
N TYR A 131 7.96 1.39 -10.89
CA TYR A 131 7.91 2.24 -9.72
C TYR A 131 9.27 2.73 -9.27
N THR A 132 9.32 4.00 -8.88
CA THR A 132 10.37 4.57 -8.02
C THR A 132 9.86 4.51 -6.58
N LEU A 133 10.67 3.97 -5.68
CA LEU A 133 10.27 3.76 -4.29
C LEU A 133 10.92 4.77 -3.35
N THR A 134 10.12 5.37 -2.49
CA THR A 134 10.56 6.15 -1.34
C THR A 134 10.19 5.40 -0.06
N VAL A 135 11.13 5.26 0.86
CA VAL A 135 10.92 4.62 2.17
C VAL A 135 11.14 5.66 3.26
N MET A 136 10.13 5.83 4.11
CA MET A 136 10.17 6.79 5.22
C MET A 136 10.00 6.05 6.55
N TRP A 137 11.08 5.98 7.32
CA TRP A 137 11.06 5.39 8.66
C TRP A 137 10.72 6.46 9.69
N GLU A 138 9.85 6.12 10.66
CA GLU A 138 9.43 7.00 11.75
C GLU A 138 9.88 6.41 13.08
N SER A 139 10.55 7.20 13.85
CA SER A 139 11.01 6.84 15.20
C SER A 139 10.12 7.39 16.31
#